data_5842759909704974eaedaaacaa8971c6
#
_entry.id   5842759909704974eaedaaacaa8971c6
#
_cell.length_a   1.000
_cell.length_b   1.000
_cell.length_c   1.000
_cell.angle_alpha   90.00
_cell.angle_beta   90.00
_cell.angle_gamma   90.00
#
_symmetry.space_group_name_H-M   'P 1'
#
loop_
_entity.id
_entity.type
_entity.pdbx_description
1 polymer ?
#
loop_
_entity_poly.entity_id
_entity_poly.type
_entity_poly.pdbx_seq_one_letter_code
_entity_poly.pdbx_strand_id
1 'polypeptide(L)'
;GLPSAYVAGTTYSLTVSMSGTPNTGGFNLEVNRGALSNPDANSQVSANGFQATHGYAPGTTSWTMDWTAPSTGSGNVQFDLAVLAANGNGGTSGDNYGTSSTSLAEDVPSNVAPTVSSVAITPTNPATSDTLTVTYTFNDDDGDSESGTTVSWYQNGVLQSSHTGLT
;
A
#
# COMPACT_ATOMS: atom_id res chain seq x y z
N GLY A 1 1.30 15.90 3.81
CA GLY A 1 -0.12 15.53 3.61
C GLY A 1 -0.26 14.10 3.10
N LEU A 2 -1.49 13.63 2.98
CA LEU A 2 -1.75 12.28 2.44
C LEU A 2 -1.35 12.19 0.97
N PRO A 3 -0.78 11.06 0.49
CA PRO A 3 -0.55 10.79 -0.92
C PRO A 3 -1.90 10.52 -1.65
N SER A 4 -1.87 10.36 -2.97
CA SER A 4 -3.06 9.98 -3.76
C SER A 4 -3.48 8.52 -3.52
N ALA A 5 -2.51 7.64 -3.26
CA ALA A 5 -2.66 6.26 -2.83
C ALA A 5 -1.48 5.91 -1.92
N TYR A 6 -1.61 4.90 -1.06
CA TYR A 6 -0.52 4.50 -0.17
C TYR A 6 0.16 3.21 -0.66
N VAL A 7 1.48 3.17 -0.51
CA VAL A 7 2.28 1.94 -0.68
C VAL A 7 2.35 1.22 0.66
N ALA A 8 2.01 -0.06 0.69
CA ALA A 8 1.99 -0.89 1.89
C ALA A 8 3.33 -0.81 2.65
N GLY A 9 3.27 -0.71 3.97
CA GLY A 9 4.42 -0.63 4.87
C GLY A 9 5.22 0.68 4.81
N THR A 10 4.88 1.61 3.93
CA THR A 10 5.57 2.90 3.80
C THR A 10 5.14 3.86 4.92
N THR A 11 6.10 4.61 5.46
CA THR A 11 5.83 5.65 6.45
C THR A 11 5.73 7.01 5.78
N TYR A 12 4.64 7.73 6.06
CA TYR A 12 4.33 9.06 5.54
C TYR A 12 4.32 10.07 6.67
N SER A 13 4.95 11.23 6.47
CA SER A 13 4.83 12.34 7.40
C SER A 13 3.54 13.11 7.15
N LEU A 14 2.71 13.21 8.19
CA LEU A 14 1.42 13.90 8.16
C LEU A 14 1.53 15.25 8.86
N THR A 15 0.80 16.22 8.33
CA THR A 15 0.62 17.52 8.97
C THR A 15 -0.87 17.82 9.09
N VAL A 16 -1.36 17.97 10.30
CA VAL A 16 -2.66 18.55 10.58
C VAL A 16 -2.47 20.05 10.73
N SER A 17 -3.23 20.83 9.98
CA SER A 17 -3.18 22.30 10.08
C SER A 17 -4.56 22.91 10.02
N MET A 18 -4.73 24.04 10.67
CA MET A 18 -5.95 24.86 10.60
C MET A 18 -5.59 26.26 10.13
N SER A 19 -6.48 26.87 9.39
CA SER A 19 -6.39 28.28 9.00
C SER A 19 -6.97 29.19 10.09
N GLY A 20 -6.48 30.42 10.12
CA GLY A 20 -6.92 31.42 11.09
C GLY A 20 -5.91 31.63 12.22
N THR A 21 -6.26 32.49 13.16
CA THR A 21 -5.43 32.83 14.33
C THR A 21 -6.21 32.59 15.63
N PRO A 22 -6.49 31.31 15.95
CA PRO A 22 -7.18 31.00 17.22
C PRO A 22 -6.24 31.30 18.40
N ASN A 23 -6.81 31.66 19.53
CA ASN A 23 -6.04 31.79 20.77
C ASN A 23 -5.56 30.41 21.27
N THR A 24 -6.37 29.38 21.01
CA THR A 24 -6.04 27.98 21.23
C THR A 24 -6.59 27.15 20.09
N GLY A 25 -5.85 26.11 19.70
CA GLY A 25 -6.24 25.15 18.67
C GLY A 25 -6.16 23.72 19.18
N GLY A 26 -6.91 22.86 18.57
CA GLY A 26 -6.87 21.42 18.87
C GLY A 26 -7.31 20.58 17.70
N PHE A 27 -6.93 19.31 17.72
CA PHE A 27 -7.37 18.33 16.74
C PHE A 27 -7.57 16.96 17.39
N ASN A 28 -8.34 16.13 16.74
CA ASN A 28 -8.36 14.68 16.89
C ASN A 28 -8.32 14.05 15.51
N LEU A 29 -7.36 13.18 15.29
CA LEU A 29 -7.19 12.39 14.07
C LEU A 29 -7.36 10.91 14.42
N GLU A 30 -8.23 10.23 13.70
CA GLU A 30 -8.40 8.78 13.78
C GLU A 30 -8.03 8.13 12.45
N VAL A 31 -7.42 6.94 12.53
CA VAL A 31 -7.12 6.10 11.38
C VAL A 31 -7.56 4.67 11.69
N ASN A 32 -8.23 4.03 10.73
CA ASN A 32 -8.76 2.68 10.95
C ASN A 32 -7.74 1.57 10.68
N ARG A 33 -6.59 1.87 10.05
CA ARG A 33 -5.54 0.92 9.69
C ARG A 33 -4.17 1.59 9.63
N GLY A 34 -3.11 0.79 9.74
CA GLY A 34 -1.75 1.29 9.88
C GLY A 34 -1.47 1.77 11.30
N ALA A 35 -0.46 2.61 11.50
CA ALA A 35 -0.10 3.10 12.82
C ALA A 35 0.42 4.53 12.77
N LEU A 36 -0.15 5.40 13.58
CA LEU A 36 0.37 6.73 13.87
C LEU A 36 1.53 6.62 14.86
N SER A 37 2.56 7.46 14.71
CA SER A 37 3.76 7.48 15.53
C SER A 37 4.46 8.85 15.46
N ASN A 38 5.55 9.01 16.19
CA ASN A 38 6.44 10.18 16.16
C ASN A 38 5.70 11.53 16.20
N PRO A 39 4.82 11.77 17.21
CA PRO A 39 4.15 13.05 17.36
C PRO A 39 5.18 14.14 17.65
N ASP A 40 4.93 15.37 17.20
CA ASP A 40 5.71 16.53 17.59
C ASP A 40 5.51 16.87 19.10
N ALA A 41 6.20 17.89 19.60
CA ALA A 41 6.14 18.28 21.01
C ALA A 41 4.74 18.77 21.47
N ASN A 42 3.87 19.12 20.52
CA ASN A 42 2.54 19.69 20.77
C ASN A 42 1.42 18.70 20.43
N SER A 43 1.74 17.46 20.17
CA SER A 43 0.79 16.39 19.88
C SER A 43 1.13 15.11 20.62
N GLN A 44 0.24 14.15 20.62
CA GLN A 44 0.41 12.84 21.21
C GLN A 44 -0.36 11.79 20.41
N VAL A 45 0.17 10.58 20.40
CA VAL A 45 -0.44 9.41 19.74
C VAL A 45 -0.86 8.41 20.80
N SER A 46 -2.01 7.80 20.63
CA SER A 46 -2.52 6.75 21.50
C SER A 46 -1.61 5.50 21.47
N ALA A 47 -1.61 4.72 22.54
CA ALA A 47 -0.78 3.52 22.66
C ALA A 47 -1.02 2.46 21.58
N ASN A 48 -2.23 2.42 20.98
CA ASN A 48 -2.58 1.53 19.89
C ASN A 48 -2.25 2.07 18.49
N GLY A 49 -1.79 3.33 18.39
CA GLY A 49 -1.42 3.96 17.14
C GLY A 49 -2.60 4.37 16.23
N PHE A 50 -3.85 4.26 16.68
CA PHE A 50 -5.00 4.59 15.83
C PHE A 50 -5.54 6.01 16.01
N GLN A 51 -5.07 6.73 16.99
CA GLN A 51 -5.51 8.10 17.28
C GLN A 51 -4.34 9.02 17.57
N ALA A 52 -4.43 10.26 17.12
CA ALA A 52 -3.56 11.36 17.53
C ALA A 52 -4.37 12.57 17.92
N THR A 53 -3.90 13.31 18.91
CA THR A 53 -4.54 14.54 19.38
C THR A 53 -3.48 15.57 19.78
N HIS A 54 -3.90 16.83 19.93
CA HIS A 54 -3.05 17.91 20.37
C HIS A 54 -2.68 17.78 21.87
N GLY A 55 -1.48 18.26 22.22
CA GLY A 55 -1.12 18.64 23.57
C GLY A 55 -1.54 20.08 23.87
N TYR A 56 -1.45 20.51 25.12
CA TYR A 56 -1.71 21.90 25.48
C TYR A 56 -0.59 22.81 24.97
N ALA A 57 -0.86 23.55 23.91
CA ALA A 57 0.05 24.51 23.30
C ALA A 57 -0.74 25.71 22.73
N PRO A 58 -0.98 26.76 23.53
CA PRO A 58 -1.72 27.94 23.10
C PRO A 58 -1.11 28.56 21.83
N GLY A 59 -1.96 28.93 20.88
CA GLY A 59 -1.57 29.53 19.61
C GLY A 59 -1.03 28.54 18.55
N THR A 60 -0.92 27.25 18.88
CA THR A 60 -0.53 26.23 17.89
C THR A 60 -1.65 25.97 16.91
N THR A 61 -1.33 25.98 15.62
CA THR A 61 -2.28 25.75 14.52
C THR A 61 -1.81 24.68 13.56
N SER A 62 -0.70 24.00 13.87
CA SER A 62 -0.11 22.93 13.05
C SER A 62 0.57 21.89 13.93
N TRP A 63 0.37 20.63 13.61
CA TRP A 63 0.91 19.46 14.31
C TRP A 63 1.42 18.46 13.29
N THR A 64 2.52 17.79 13.61
CA THR A 64 3.12 16.77 12.74
C THR A 64 3.25 15.43 13.44
N MET A 65 3.09 14.37 12.68
CA MET A 65 3.27 12.98 13.11
C MET A 65 3.53 12.10 11.89
N ASP A 66 3.97 10.88 12.12
CA ASP A 66 4.13 9.88 11.08
C ASP A 66 2.94 8.91 11.08
N TRP A 67 2.61 8.39 9.91
CA TRP A 67 1.71 7.27 9.72
C TRP A 67 2.39 6.20 8.89
N THR A 68 2.51 4.99 9.43
CA THR A 68 2.99 3.82 8.71
C THR A 68 1.80 3.07 8.14
N ALA A 69 1.78 2.92 6.82
CA ALA A 69 0.72 2.22 6.10
C ALA A 69 0.63 0.75 6.50
N PRO A 70 -0.55 0.12 6.44
CA PRO A 70 -0.71 -1.30 6.75
C PRO A 70 -0.02 -2.19 5.72
N SER A 71 -0.03 -3.51 5.94
CA SER A 71 0.49 -4.52 5.01
C SER A 71 -0.33 -4.59 3.72
N THR A 72 0.29 -5.13 2.67
CA THR A 72 -0.35 -5.38 1.36
C THR A 72 -1.68 -6.14 1.53
N GLY A 73 -2.66 -5.78 0.72
CA GLY A 73 -3.99 -6.39 0.73
C GLY A 73 -4.90 -5.89 1.84
N SER A 74 -4.50 -4.84 2.57
CA SER A 74 -5.35 -4.26 3.62
C SER A 74 -6.52 -3.45 3.07
N GLY A 75 -6.46 -3.03 1.80
CA GLY A 75 -7.48 -2.22 1.15
C GLY A 75 -7.51 -0.78 1.66
N ASN A 76 -8.61 -0.09 1.47
CA ASN A 76 -8.72 1.33 1.79
C ASN A 76 -8.49 1.63 3.28
N VAL A 77 -7.80 2.73 3.54
CA VAL A 77 -7.60 3.31 4.87
C VAL A 77 -8.47 4.55 5.01
N GLN A 78 -9.19 4.65 6.11
CA GLN A 78 -10.03 5.79 6.45
C GLN A 78 -9.31 6.67 7.47
N PHE A 79 -9.24 7.96 7.18
CA PHE A 79 -8.78 9.03 8.07
C PHE A 79 -9.93 9.94 8.42
N ASP A 80 -10.21 10.10 9.70
CA ASP A 80 -11.23 11.00 10.22
C ASP A 80 -10.57 12.07 11.10
N LEU A 81 -10.75 13.33 10.72
CA LEU A 81 -10.12 14.47 11.36
C LEU A 81 -11.19 15.43 11.88
N ALA A 82 -11.04 15.83 13.12
CA ALA A 82 -11.75 17.00 13.69
C ALA A 82 -10.73 18.03 14.15
N VAL A 83 -10.99 19.31 13.89
CA VAL A 83 -10.21 20.44 14.38
C VAL A 83 -11.09 21.45 15.10
N LEU A 84 -10.53 22.08 16.12
CA LEU A 84 -11.20 23.11 16.92
C LEU A 84 -10.33 24.38 16.95
N ALA A 85 -10.93 25.49 16.58
CA ALA A 85 -10.35 26.83 16.75
C ALA A 85 -11.10 27.55 17.89
N ALA A 86 -10.47 27.63 19.06
CA ALA A 86 -11.06 28.23 20.26
C ALA A 86 -10.58 29.67 20.46
N ASN A 87 -11.44 30.53 20.95
CA ASN A 87 -11.17 31.94 21.24
C ASN A 87 -10.49 32.18 22.61
N GLY A 88 -10.33 31.11 23.42
CA GLY A 88 -9.63 31.16 24.71
C GLY A 88 -10.43 31.78 25.85
N ASN A 89 -11.75 31.95 25.73
CA ASN A 89 -12.62 32.54 26.77
C ASN A 89 -13.02 31.57 27.89
N GLY A 90 -12.55 30.29 27.80
CA GLY A 90 -12.86 29.24 28.78
C GLY A 90 -14.25 28.59 28.62
N GLY A 91 -15.03 29.02 27.64
CA GLY A 91 -16.36 28.47 27.30
C GLY A 91 -16.38 28.03 25.82
N THR A 92 -17.51 27.53 25.36
CA THR A 92 -17.73 27.08 23.96
C THR A 92 -18.26 28.20 23.05
N SER A 93 -18.60 29.37 23.61
CA SER A 93 -19.14 30.50 22.87
C SER A 93 -18.09 31.19 22.01
N GLY A 94 -18.31 31.24 20.70
CA GLY A 94 -17.39 31.85 19.73
C GLY A 94 -16.27 30.94 19.25
N ASP A 95 -16.29 29.65 19.61
CA ASP A 95 -15.41 28.64 19.06
C ASP A 95 -15.95 28.11 17.72
N ASN A 96 -15.05 27.72 16.83
CA ASN A 96 -15.38 27.08 15.55
C ASN A 96 -14.72 25.72 15.45
N TYR A 97 -15.36 24.79 14.80
CA TYR A 97 -14.80 23.47 14.51
C TYR A 97 -15.01 23.08 13.05
N GLY A 98 -14.21 22.17 12.59
CA GLY A 98 -14.33 21.54 11.26
C GLY A 98 -14.01 20.06 11.34
N THR A 99 -14.59 19.29 10.43
CA THR A 99 -14.32 17.86 10.29
C THR A 99 -13.99 17.53 8.84
N SER A 100 -13.19 16.49 8.64
CA SER A 100 -12.86 15.92 7.33
C SER A 100 -12.78 14.41 7.45
N SER A 101 -13.24 13.72 6.42
CA SER A 101 -13.20 12.27 6.33
C SER A 101 -12.62 11.91 4.95
N THR A 102 -11.52 11.16 4.91
CA THR A 102 -10.79 10.84 3.68
C THR A 102 -10.51 9.35 3.62
N SER A 103 -10.88 8.73 2.51
CA SER A 103 -10.53 7.34 2.19
C SER A 103 -9.33 7.33 1.26
N LEU A 104 -8.27 6.64 1.66
CA LEU A 104 -7.03 6.48 0.90
C LEU A 104 -6.93 5.05 0.38
N ALA A 105 -6.82 4.88 -0.94
CA ALA A 105 -6.68 3.57 -1.56
C ALA A 105 -5.26 3.03 -1.42
N GLU A 106 -5.13 1.71 -1.43
CA GLU A 106 -3.83 1.05 -1.58
C GLU A 106 -3.35 1.18 -3.02
N ASP A 107 -2.09 1.53 -3.21
CA ASP A 107 -1.39 1.45 -4.50
C ASP A 107 -0.90 0.01 -4.68
N VAL A 108 -1.73 -0.79 -5.32
CA VAL A 108 -1.41 -2.18 -5.65
C VAL A 108 -0.80 -2.20 -7.05
N PRO A 109 0.46 -2.62 -7.21
CA PRO A 109 1.05 -2.80 -8.53
C PRO A 109 0.15 -3.65 -9.43
N SER A 110 0.03 -3.26 -10.69
CA SER A 110 -0.72 -4.05 -11.68
C SER A 110 0.09 -5.31 -12.00
N ASN A 111 -0.53 -6.47 -11.87
CA ASN A 111 0.09 -7.74 -12.27
C ASN A 111 0.44 -7.75 -13.76
N VAL A 112 1.67 -8.08 -14.09
CA VAL A 112 2.18 -8.27 -15.46
C VAL A 112 2.22 -9.76 -15.77
N ALA A 113 1.71 -10.15 -16.92
CA ALA A 113 1.73 -11.56 -17.29
C ALA A 113 3.16 -12.05 -17.53
N PRO A 114 3.51 -13.29 -17.11
CA PRO A 114 4.84 -13.85 -17.32
C PRO A 114 5.14 -14.05 -18.80
N THR A 115 6.43 -14.13 -19.10
CA THR A 115 6.93 -14.39 -20.45
C THR A 115 7.83 -15.64 -20.47
N VAL A 116 7.86 -16.31 -21.62
CA VAL A 116 8.74 -17.45 -21.86
C VAL A 116 9.64 -17.13 -23.04
N SER A 117 10.93 -17.39 -22.90
CA SER A 117 11.93 -17.14 -23.92
C SER A 117 12.94 -18.31 -24.00
N SER A 118 13.84 -18.27 -24.99
CA SER A 118 14.93 -19.25 -25.16
C SER A 118 14.42 -20.69 -25.19
N VAL A 119 13.24 -20.95 -25.77
CA VAL A 119 12.68 -22.31 -25.88
C VAL A 119 13.54 -23.11 -26.82
N ALA A 120 14.07 -24.25 -26.36
CA ALA A 120 14.89 -25.16 -27.14
C ALA A 120 14.57 -26.62 -26.86
N ILE A 121 14.79 -27.47 -27.86
CA ILE A 121 14.65 -28.93 -27.73
C ILE A 121 16.04 -29.54 -27.87
N THR A 122 16.37 -30.44 -26.97
CA THR A 122 17.65 -31.21 -27.00
C THR A 122 17.38 -32.69 -26.97
N PRO A 123 18.22 -33.50 -27.70
CA PRO A 123 19.27 -33.09 -28.63
C PRO A 123 18.69 -32.46 -29.92
N THR A 124 19.46 -31.61 -30.59
CA THR A 124 19.03 -30.91 -31.83
C THR A 124 18.95 -31.86 -33.06
N ASN A 125 19.62 -33.00 -33.02
CA ASN A 125 19.57 -34.04 -34.04
C ASN A 125 19.29 -35.40 -33.36
N PRO A 126 18.05 -35.67 -32.97
CA PRO A 126 17.72 -36.86 -32.18
C PRO A 126 17.75 -38.13 -33.00
N ALA A 127 18.29 -39.23 -32.44
CA ALA A 127 18.08 -40.59 -32.91
C ALA A 127 16.72 -41.13 -32.40
N THR A 128 16.25 -42.24 -32.99
CA THR A 128 14.96 -42.84 -32.65
C THR A 128 14.83 -43.24 -31.17
N SER A 129 15.95 -43.51 -30.50
CA SER A 129 16.00 -43.91 -29.08
C SER A 129 16.26 -42.76 -28.11
N ASP A 130 16.44 -41.54 -28.61
CA ASP A 130 16.75 -40.40 -27.75
C ASP A 130 15.53 -39.88 -27.04
N THR A 131 15.73 -39.46 -25.78
CA THR A 131 14.74 -38.70 -25.04
C THR A 131 14.86 -37.22 -25.41
N LEU A 132 13.77 -36.62 -25.82
CA LEU A 132 13.69 -35.19 -26.07
C LEU A 132 13.41 -34.43 -24.79
N THR A 133 14.18 -33.37 -24.55
CA THR A 133 13.99 -32.46 -23.42
C THR A 133 13.73 -31.04 -23.94
N VAL A 134 12.72 -30.35 -23.40
CA VAL A 134 12.54 -28.95 -23.64
C VAL A 134 13.22 -28.15 -22.54
N THR A 135 13.85 -27.04 -22.92
CA THR A 135 14.35 -26.02 -21.98
C THR A 135 13.81 -24.67 -22.39
N TYR A 136 13.59 -23.80 -21.43
CA TYR A 136 13.13 -22.42 -21.65
C TYR A 136 13.58 -21.54 -20.49
N THR A 137 13.44 -20.24 -20.67
CA THR A 137 13.61 -19.24 -19.60
C THR A 137 12.25 -18.63 -19.28
N PHE A 138 11.82 -18.79 -18.05
CA PHE A 138 10.67 -18.09 -17.49
C PHE A 138 11.13 -16.74 -16.96
N ASN A 139 10.33 -15.68 -17.17
CA ASN A 139 10.53 -14.37 -16.56
C ASN A 139 9.19 -13.77 -16.22
N ASP A 140 9.08 -13.26 -15.02
CA ASP A 140 7.96 -12.47 -14.52
C ASP A 140 8.49 -11.18 -13.92
N ASP A 141 7.97 -10.03 -14.40
CA ASP A 141 8.47 -8.71 -13.99
C ASP A 141 8.01 -8.32 -12.57
N ASP A 142 6.97 -8.96 -12.05
CA ASP A 142 6.49 -8.78 -10.68
C ASP A 142 7.20 -9.73 -9.70
N GLY A 143 7.98 -10.68 -10.21
CA GLY A 143 8.71 -11.68 -9.43
C GLY A 143 7.84 -12.86 -8.97
N ASP A 144 6.71 -13.08 -9.61
CA ASP A 144 5.86 -14.22 -9.34
C ASP A 144 6.57 -15.53 -9.74
N SER A 145 6.35 -16.56 -8.92
CA SER A 145 6.93 -17.87 -9.17
C SER A 145 6.19 -18.59 -10.31
N GLU A 146 6.95 -19.28 -11.14
CA GLU A 146 6.37 -20.14 -12.18
C GLU A 146 5.41 -21.17 -11.59
N SER A 147 4.21 -21.26 -12.17
CA SER A 147 3.22 -22.27 -11.81
C SER A 147 2.29 -22.58 -12.98
N GLY A 148 1.85 -23.84 -13.07
CA GLY A 148 0.87 -24.27 -14.07
C GLY A 148 1.39 -24.29 -15.52
N THR A 149 2.69 -24.19 -15.75
CA THR A 149 3.30 -24.29 -17.08
C THR A 149 3.02 -25.67 -17.69
N THR A 150 2.64 -25.68 -18.95
CA THR A 150 2.36 -26.90 -19.70
C THR A 150 3.19 -26.95 -20.97
N VAL A 151 3.73 -28.13 -21.28
CA VAL A 151 4.44 -28.40 -22.52
C VAL A 151 3.58 -29.29 -23.42
N SER A 152 3.32 -28.84 -24.66
CA SER A 152 2.59 -29.60 -25.67
C SER A 152 3.52 -29.97 -26.81
N TRP A 153 3.57 -31.25 -27.12
CA TRP A 153 4.41 -31.78 -28.19
C TRP A 153 3.61 -32.00 -29.45
N TYR A 154 4.17 -31.61 -30.60
CA TYR A 154 3.56 -31.77 -31.90
C TYR A 154 4.52 -32.51 -32.85
N GLN A 155 4.01 -33.47 -33.60
CA GLN A 155 4.73 -34.12 -34.69
C GLN A 155 3.96 -33.86 -36.01
N ASN A 156 4.62 -33.23 -36.97
CA ASN A 156 4.00 -32.85 -38.26
C ASN A 156 2.65 -32.07 -38.08
N GLY A 157 2.57 -31.22 -37.06
CA GLY A 157 1.38 -30.43 -36.74
C GLY A 157 0.30 -31.18 -35.95
N VAL A 158 0.50 -32.44 -35.61
CA VAL A 158 -0.46 -33.26 -34.84
C VAL A 158 -0.01 -33.32 -33.39
N LEU A 159 -0.90 -32.95 -32.46
CA LEU A 159 -0.68 -33.00 -31.01
C LEU A 159 -0.42 -34.45 -30.56
N GLN A 160 0.64 -34.64 -29.80
CA GLN A 160 1.02 -35.91 -29.18
C GLN A 160 0.53 -35.91 -27.71
N SER A 161 -0.75 -36.20 -27.52
CA SER A 161 -1.40 -36.06 -26.20
C SER A 161 -0.80 -36.94 -25.10
N SER A 162 -0.19 -38.06 -25.46
CA SER A 162 0.48 -38.95 -24.51
C SER A 162 1.85 -38.43 -23.99
N HIS A 163 2.34 -37.32 -24.58
CA HIS A 163 3.62 -36.71 -24.25
C HIS A 163 3.47 -35.27 -23.72
N THR A 164 2.25 -34.83 -23.51
CA THR A 164 1.93 -33.52 -22.94
C THR A 164 1.89 -33.62 -21.42
N GLY A 165 2.52 -32.69 -20.72
CA GLY A 165 2.56 -32.71 -19.26
C GLY A 165 2.89 -31.37 -18.65
N LEU A 166 2.91 -31.34 -17.32
CA LEU A 166 3.41 -30.24 -16.53
C LEU A 166 4.93 -30.35 -16.39
N THR A 167 5.61 -29.23 -16.39
CA THR A 167 7.06 -29.14 -16.06
C THR A 167 7.25 -28.84 -14.59
#